data_637dbc58e0b3df6a9ff8886791298884
#
_entry.id   637dbc58e0b3df6a9ff8886791298884
#
_cell.length_a   1.000
_cell.length_b   1.000
_cell.length_c   1.000
_cell.angle_alpha   90.00
_cell.angle_beta   90.00
_cell.angle_gamma   90.00
#
_symmetry.space_group_name_H-M   'P 1'
#
loop_
_entity.id
_entity.type
_entity.pdbx_description
1 polymer ?
#
loop_
_entity_poly.entity_id
_entity_poly.type
_entity_poly.pdbx_seq_one_letter_code
_entity_poly.pdbx_strand_id
1 'polypeptide(L)'
;MHSDFYILTAIFLDQQGSTIYYRVHLREVLVPISAVDCLTPAFEHTKQQLFRPLRFGQWTRLALVGLLAGEMSSGGGCNFNFPGHTPSNHRNFVAAAPPNWELLAPLLMIAIIAVPVIWCLLIYLNSRMRFVLFDSVIAKKCELGRMWRERRGPAFQYFIWQILFFLATIAGTAVLLGVPALAAFLLGWFTAPRQHLAPLILTGIFLFFVLMLWLLLSFVIQVFTKDFVVPQMALENLSAFEGWRRLWVMLQSEKGSYAGYGGMKFILAIGAAVGVGIVALIIIVLLLIPFGGIGAIAVIAGKAAGFTWNVFTITAAIVAGSIFLLIVFYAVSLISVPVIVFFPAYSIYFFAGRYPNLARVMYPAPPPSPVLPPPIPPTPEPIG
;
A
#
# COMPACT_ATOMS: atom_id res chain seq x y z
N MET A 1 7.45 34.62 9.04
CA MET A 1 8.67 33.80 9.22
C MET A 1 9.41 33.88 7.92
N HIS A 2 10.55 34.60 7.92
CA HIS A 2 11.33 34.93 6.72
C HIS A 2 11.98 33.68 6.13
N SER A 3 11.69 33.41 4.87
CA SER A 3 12.45 32.47 4.06
C SER A 3 13.62 33.26 3.46
N ASP A 4 14.83 32.96 3.94
CA ASP A 4 16.07 33.54 3.40
C ASP A 4 16.30 32.98 1.99
N PHE A 5 16.07 33.85 1.00
CA PHE A 5 16.45 33.60 -0.38
C PHE A 5 17.95 33.78 -0.51
N TYR A 6 18.71 32.70 -0.63
CA TYR A 6 20.11 32.79 -1.04
C TYR A 6 20.16 33.03 -2.57
N ILE A 7 20.45 34.27 -2.96
CA ILE A 7 20.74 34.64 -4.34
C ILE A 7 22.24 34.42 -4.55
N LEU A 8 22.62 33.37 -5.27
CA LEU A 8 23.99 33.18 -5.72
C LEU A 8 24.19 34.06 -6.96
N THR A 9 24.84 35.19 -6.77
CA THR A 9 25.22 36.09 -7.90
C THR A 9 26.57 35.64 -8.42
N ALA A 10 26.61 34.99 -9.60
CA ALA A 10 27.86 34.72 -10.30
C ALA A 10 28.27 36.00 -11.06
N ILE A 11 29.39 36.58 -10.68
CA ILE A 11 29.99 37.76 -11.35
C ILE A 11 30.98 37.23 -12.39
N PHE A 12 30.64 37.37 -13.67
CA PHE A 12 31.58 37.21 -14.79
C PHE A 12 32.01 38.58 -15.31
N LEU A 13 33.33 38.81 -15.36
CA LEU A 13 33.94 39.99 -16.02
C LEU A 13 34.12 39.66 -17.50
N ASP A 14 33.50 40.42 -18.37
CA ASP A 14 33.76 40.37 -19.80
C ASP A 14 35.08 41.11 -20.12
N GLN A 15 35.74 40.74 -21.22
CA GLN A 15 37.05 41.31 -21.65
C GLN A 15 37.00 42.83 -21.91
N GLN A 16 35.84 43.46 -21.88
CA GLN A 16 35.68 44.91 -22.00
C GLN A 16 35.36 45.65 -20.69
N GLY A 17 35.46 44.96 -19.53
CA GLY A 17 35.27 45.61 -18.22
C GLY A 17 33.80 45.94 -17.88
N SER A 18 32.83 45.49 -18.64
CA SER A 18 31.41 45.68 -18.34
C SER A 18 30.91 44.52 -17.47
N THR A 19 30.34 44.86 -16.34
CA THR A 19 29.74 43.86 -15.44
C THR A 19 28.37 43.43 -15.98
N ILE A 20 28.30 42.26 -16.60
CA ILE A 20 27.03 41.70 -17.07
C ILE A 20 26.45 40.85 -15.93
N TYR A 21 25.35 41.30 -15.35
CA TYR A 21 24.59 40.54 -14.37
C TYR A 21 23.69 39.51 -15.08
N TYR A 22 24.15 38.28 -15.21
CA TYR A 22 23.27 37.19 -15.57
C TYR A 22 22.46 36.77 -14.34
N ARG A 23 21.20 37.13 -14.30
CA ARG A 23 20.24 36.60 -13.36
C ARG A 23 19.91 35.16 -13.79
N VAL A 24 20.76 34.23 -13.41
CA VAL A 24 20.45 32.80 -13.54
C VAL A 24 19.30 32.53 -12.57
N HIS A 25 18.08 32.49 -13.10
CA HIS A 25 16.97 31.86 -12.41
C HIS A 25 17.27 30.36 -12.34
N LEU A 26 18.15 29.97 -11.42
CA LEU A 26 18.14 28.64 -10.89
C LEU A 26 16.75 28.50 -10.28
N ARG A 27 15.86 27.89 -11.02
CA ARG A 27 14.69 27.25 -10.43
C ARG A 27 15.29 26.13 -9.57
N GLU A 28 15.71 26.47 -8.35
CA GLU A 28 15.98 25.46 -7.33
C GLU A 28 14.71 24.60 -7.31
N VAL A 29 14.85 23.38 -7.77
CA VAL A 29 13.82 22.37 -7.58
C VAL A 29 13.82 22.18 -6.08
N LEU A 30 12.98 22.97 -5.39
CA LEU A 30 12.79 22.88 -3.95
C LEU A 30 12.36 21.44 -3.65
N VAL A 31 13.31 20.67 -3.18
CA VAL A 31 13.03 19.30 -2.72
C VAL A 31 12.15 19.45 -1.48
N PRO A 32 10.92 18.93 -1.48
CA PRO A 32 10.00 19.12 -0.37
C PRO A 32 10.58 18.56 0.92
N ILE A 33 10.74 19.39 1.94
CA ILE A 33 11.35 19.02 3.23
C ILE A 33 10.25 18.63 4.24
N SER A 34 9.08 19.27 4.15
CA SER A 34 7.95 19.04 5.05
C SER A 34 6.99 17.96 4.52
N ALA A 35 6.36 17.22 5.42
CA ALA A 35 5.31 16.27 5.07
C ALA A 35 4.12 16.94 4.34
N VAL A 36 3.83 18.20 4.63
CA VAL A 36 2.76 18.97 3.99
C VAL A 36 3.16 19.38 2.56
N ASP A 37 4.40 19.80 2.36
CA ASP A 37 4.89 20.28 1.06
C ASP A 37 4.93 19.15 0.02
N CYS A 38 5.02 17.90 0.46
CA CYS A 38 5.00 16.71 -0.40
C CYS A 38 3.61 16.42 -1.01
N LEU A 39 2.53 17.02 -0.50
CA LEU A 39 1.16 16.75 -0.97
C LEU A 39 0.93 17.21 -2.41
N THR A 40 1.28 18.46 -2.70
CA THR A 40 1.08 19.06 -4.02
C THR A 40 1.84 18.30 -5.11
N PRO A 41 3.17 18.03 -4.99
CA PRO A 41 3.89 17.26 -6.00
C PRO A 41 3.39 15.82 -6.13
N ALA A 42 2.98 15.17 -5.03
CA ALA A 42 2.40 13.82 -5.09
C ALA A 42 1.06 13.80 -5.85
N PHE A 43 0.22 14.81 -5.62
CA PHE A 43 -1.05 14.95 -6.32
C PHE A 43 -0.86 15.22 -7.81
N GLU A 44 0.02 16.16 -8.16
CA GLU A 44 0.34 16.47 -9.56
C GLU A 44 0.99 15.28 -10.29
N HIS A 45 1.84 14.53 -9.60
CA HIS A 45 2.41 13.28 -10.11
C HIS A 45 1.31 12.26 -10.45
N THR A 46 0.40 12.03 -9.51
CA THR A 46 -0.74 11.12 -9.68
C THR A 46 -1.62 11.55 -10.85
N LYS A 47 -1.93 12.85 -10.94
CA LYS A 47 -2.71 13.43 -12.04
C LYS A 47 -2.00 13.25 -13.39
N GLN A 48 -0.71 13.51 -13.48
CA GLN A 48 0.08 13.32 -14.70
C GLN A 48 0.13 11.85 -15.12
N GLN A 49 0.34 10.92 -14.17
CA GLN A 49 0.46 9.50 -14.46
C GLN A 49 -0.85 8.88 -14.92
N LEU A 50 -1.99 9.31 -14.37
CA LEU A 50 -3.28 8.67 -14.61
C LEU A 50 -4.11 9.34 -15.69
N PHE A 51 -4.03 10.67 -15.83
CA PHE A 51 -4.91 11.46 -16.70
C PHE A 51 -4.21 12.05 -17.93
N ARG A 52 -2.87 11.99 -18.00
CA ARG A 52 -2.12 12.53 -19.14
C ARG A 52 -1.09 11.55 -19.70
N PRO A 53 -1.47 10.74 -20.72
CA PRO A 53 -2.78 10.47 -21.31
C PRO A 53 -3.59 9.44 -20.52
N LEU A 54 -4.92 9.56 -20.57
CA LEU A 54 -5.84 8.62 -19.95
C LEU A 54 -5.84 7.31 -20.76
N ARG A 55 -5.25 6.25 -20.18
CA ARG A 55 -5.13 4.92 -20.81
C ARG A 55 -5.74 3.86 -19.89
N PHE A 56 -6.91 3.34 -20.25
CA PHE A 56 -7.58 2.29 -19.46
C PHE A 56 -6.69 1.07 -19.18
N GLY A 57 -5.89 0.65 -20.16
CA GLY A 57 -4.95 -0.45 -19.97
C GLY A 57 -3.87 -0.18 -18.88
N GLN A 58 -3.47 1.07 -18.69
CA GLN A 58 -2.57 1.45 -17.59
C GLN A 58 -3.30 1.40 -16.24
N TRP A 59 -4.54 1.88 -16.19
CA TRP A 59 -5.38 1.84 -14.99
C TRP A 59 -5.60 0.39 -14.51
N THR A 60 -5.98 -0.51 -15.42
CA THR A 60 -6.18 -1.94 -15.10
C THR A 60 -4.90 -2.59 -14.57
N ARG A 61 -3.74 -2.30 -15.21
CA ARG A 61 -2.44 -2.83 -14.75
C ARG A 61 -2.07 -2.28 -13.37
N LEU A 62 -2.25 -0.99 -13.12
CA LEU A 62 -2.00 -0.37 -11.82
C LEU A 62 -2.98 -0.87 -10.75
N ALA A 63 -4.25 -1.08 -11.07
CA ALA A 63 -5.22 -1.70 -10.18
C ALA A 63 -4.77 -3.10 -9.76
N LEU A 64 -4.36 -3.93 -10.73
CA LEU A 64 -3.87 -5.29 -10.47
C LEU A 64 -2.59 -5.27 -9.62
N VAL A 65 -1.61 -4.43 -9.99
CA VAL A 65 -0.35 -4.30 -9.23
C VAL A 65 -0.62 -3.81 -7.82
N GLY A 66 -1.47 -2.80 -7.65
CA GLY A 66 -1.82 -2.25 -6.34
C GLY A 66 -2.57 -3.23 -5.46
N LEU A 67 -3.50 -4.00 -6.04
CA LEU A 67 -4.19 -5.08 -5.36
C LEU A 67 -3.20 -6.14 -4.84
N LEU A 68 -2.35 -6.64 -5.73
CA LEU A 68 -1.36 -7.68 -5.39
C LEU A 68 -0.24 -7.15 -4.48
N ALA A 69 0.10 -5.87 -4.56
CA ALA A 69 1.02 -5.20 -3.64
C ALA A 69 0.42 -4.89 -2.27
N GLY A 70 -0.88 -5.16 -2.06
CA GLY A 70 -1.58 -4.91 -0.80
C GLY A 70 -1.85 -3.42 -0.51
N GLU A 71 -1.82 -2.54 -1.52
CA GLU A 71 -2.09 -1.11 -1.32
C GLU A 71 -3.58 -0.82 -1.12
N MET A 72 -4.47 -1.66 -1.61
CA MET A 72 -5.91 -1.50 -1.41
C MET A 72 -6.31 -1.61 0.07
N SER A 73 -5.59 -2.39 0.86
CA SER A 73 -5.86 -2.52 2.30
C SER A 73 -5.26 -1.39 3.14
N SER A 74 -4.21 -0.72 2.65
CA SER A 74 -3.53 0.35 3.40
C SER A 74 -4.07 1.76 3.12
N GLY A 75 -4.82 1.94 2.06
CA GLY A 75 -5.44 3.21 1.65
C GLY A 75 -6.95 3.28 1.84
N GLY A 76 -7.53 2.51 2.76
CA GLY A 76 -8.98 2.48 2.99
C GLY A 76 -9.74 1.57 2.02
N GLY A 77 -9.03 0.70 1.31
CA GLY A 77 -9.63 -0.37 0.53
C GLY A 77 -10.35 -1.36 1.43
N CYS A 78 -11.51 -1.79 0.98
CA CYS A 78 -12.47 -2.66 1.63
C CYS A 78 -11.81 -3.72 2.53
N ASN A 79 -11.82 -3.49 3.82
CA ASN A 79 -11.88 -4.59 4.75
C ASN A 79 -13.21 -5.28 4.47
N PHE A 80 -13.18 -6.39 3.73
CA PHE A 80 -14.27 -7.34 3.74
C PHE A 80 -14.33 -7.99 5.13
N ASN A 81 -14.65 -7.20 6.13
CA ASN A 81 -15.28 -7.74 7.32
C ASN A 81 -16.64 -8.22 6.82
N PHE A 82 -16.74 -9.49 6.50
CA PHE A 82 -18.03 -10.15 6.52
C PHE A 82 -18.64 -9.82 7.89
N PRO A 83 -19.73 -9.07 7.97
CA PRO A 83 -20.45 -8.95 9.21
C PRO A 83 -20.97 -10.34 9.51
N GLY A 84 -20.27 -11.03 10.40
CA GLY A 84 -20.81 -12.20 11.09
C GLY A 84 -21.92 -11.75 12.02
N HIS A 85 -22.95 -11.13 11.48
CA HIS A 85 -24.23 -11.08 12.11
C HIS A 85 -24.85 -12.46 11.93
N THR A 86 -24.48 -13.37 12.82
CA THR A 86 -25.39 -14.44 13.17
C THR A 86 -26.56 -13.78 13.85
N PRO A 87 -27.75 -13.65 13.22
CA PRO A 87 -28.95 -13.37 13.98
C PRO A 87 -29.09 -14.53 14.98
N SER A 88 -29.08 -14.20 16.25
CA SER A 88 -29.39 -15.11 17.34
C SER A 88 -30.88 -15.49 17.27
N ASN A 89 -31.24 -16.16 16.20
CA ASN A 89 -32.48 -16.87 16.12
C ASN A 89 -32.24 -18.23 16.80
N HIS A 90 -32.67 -18.36 18.03
CA HIS A 90 -32.92 -19.62 18.70
C HIS A 90 -33.99 -20.41 17.93
N ARG A 91 -33.69 -20.81 16.73
CA ARG A 91 -34.43 -21.85 16.02
C ARG A 91 -33.55 -23.09 16.05
N ASN A 92 -34.03 -24.06 16.83
CA ASN A 92 -33.70 -25.47 16.81
C ASN A 92 -32.47 -25.79 15.98
N PHE A 93 -31.32 -25.89 16.63
CA PHE A 93 -30.19 -26.61 16.09
C PHE A 93 -30.74 -28.01 15.76
N VAL A 94 -31.16 -28.22 14.52
CA VAL A 94 -31.19 -29.58 13.96
C VAL A 94 -29.77 -30.05 14.18
N ALA A 95 -29.63 -31.03 15.07
CA ALA A 95 -28.35 -31.64 15.36
C ALA A 95 -27.75 -32.03 14.02
N ALA A 96 -26.78 -31.22 13.56
CA ALA A 96 -26.06 -31.51 12.34
C ALA A 96 -25.53 -32.94 12.55
N ALA A 97 -25.87 -33.84 11.63
CA ALA A 97 -25.33 -35.19 11.67
C ALA A 97 -23.83 -35.10 11.93
N PRO A 98 -23.29 -35.93 12.81
CA PRO A 98 -21.87 -35.86 13.18
C PRO A 98 -21.08 -35.80 11.89
N PRO A 99 -20.14 -34.83 11.76
CA PRO A 99 -19.40 -34.64 10.52
C PRO A 99 -18.74 -35.98 10.17
N ASN A 100 -18.94 -36.43 8.92
CA ASN A 100 -18.30 -37.66 8.44
C ASN A 100 -16.77 -37.43 8.46
N TRP A 101 -16.13 -37.84 9.56
CA TRP A 101 -14.69 -37.66 9.78
C TRP A 101 -13.86 -38.33 8.68
N GLU A 102 -14.39 -39.39 8.07
CA GLU A 102 -13.76 -40.09 6.94
C GLU A 102 -13.59 -39.17 5.71
N LEU A 103 -14.53 -38.24 5.47
CA LEU A 103 -14.42 -37.25 4.40
C LEU A 103 -13.74 -35.93 4.84
N LEU A 104 -13.93 -35.55 6.11
CA LEU A 104 -13.36 -34.30 6.62
C LEU A 104 -11.86 -34.42 6.90
N ALA A 105 -11.36 -35.57 7.37
CA ALA A 105 -9.96 -35.78 7.69
C ALA A 105 -9.03 -35.58 6.48
N PRO A 106 -9.25 -36.16 5.28
CA PRO A 106 -8.40 -35.89 4.11
C PRO A 106 -8.50 -34.46 3.64
N LEU A 107 -9.68 -33.83 3.71
CA LEU A 107 -9.86 -32.42 3.37
C LEU A 107 -9.07 -31.49 4.31
N LEU A 108 -9.08 -31.75 5.62
CA LEU A 108 -8.29 -31.03 6.61
C LEU A 108 -6.79 -31.23 6.38
N MET A 109 -6.33 -32.44 6.08
CA MET A 109 -4.93 -32.71 5.77
C MET A 109 -4.47 -31.94 4.51
N ILE A 110 -5.28 -31.92 3.46
CA ILE A 110 -5.00 -31.13 2.26
C ILE A 110 -4.99 -29.63 2.61
N ALA A 111 -5.94 -29.13 3.39
CA ALA A 111 -6.02 -27.73 3.78
C ALA A 111 -4.81 -27.29 4.63
N ILE A 112 -4.34 -28.13 5.58
CA ILE A 112 -3.18 -27.84 6.42
C ILE A 112 -1.91 -27.63 5.59
N ILE A 113 -1.77 -28.29 4.46
CA ILE A 113 -0.63 -28.14 3.55
C ILE A 113 -0.89 -27.03 2.54
N ALA A 114 -2.07 -27.03 1.90
CA ALA A 114 -2.38 -26.10 0.80
C ALA A 114 -2.47 -24.64 1.28
N VAL A 115 -3.06 -24.37 2.43
CA VAL A 115 -3.23 -23.01 2.95
C VAL A 115 -1.90 -22.31 3.18
N PRO A 116 -0.90 -22.88 3.89
CA PRO A 116 0.42 -22.24 4.04
C PRO A 116 1.16 -22.06 2.72
N VAL A 117 1.05 -23.02 1.79
CA VAL A 117 1.70 -22.91 0.47
C VAL A 117 1.10 -21.75 -0.33
N ILE A 118 -0.23 -21.69 -0.41
CA ILE A 118 -0.93 -20.59 -1.08
C ILE A 118 -0.59 -19.24 -0.43
N TRP A 119 -0.56 -19.22 0.90
CA TRP A 119 -0.22 -18.00 1.65
C TRP A 119 1.22 -17.54 1.38
N CYS A 120 2.21 -18.44 1.38
CA CYS A 120 3.59 -18.14 0.99
C CYS A 120 3.68 -17.63 -0.45
N LEU A 121 2.94 -18.24 -1.37
CA LEU A 121 2.87 -17.79 -2.77
C LEU A 121 2.30 -16.37 -2.88
N LEU A 122 1.25 -16.06 -2.13
CA LEU A 122 0.64 -14.73 -2.11
C LEU A 122 1.60 -13.67 -1.53
N ILE A 123 2.33 -13.98 -0.45
CA ILE A 123 3.36 -13.08 0.10
C ILE A 123 4.49 -12.87 -0.91
N TYR A 124 4.95 -13.93 -1.58
CA TYR A 124 5.96 -13.80 -2.62
C TYR A 124 5.48 -12.90 -3.77
N LEU A 125 4.25 -13.09 -4.22
CA LEU A 125 3.63 -12.27 -5.26
C LEU A 125 3.49 -10.80 -4.80
N ASN A 126 3.02 -10.59 -3.57
CA ASN A 126 2.93 -9.26 -2.94
C ASN A 126 4.30 -8.57 -2.90
N SER A 127 5.34 -9.29 -2.46
CA SER A 127 6.71 -8.77 -2.42
C SER A 127 7.20 -8.32 -3.79
N ARG A 128 6.94 -9.10 -4.84
CA ARG A 128 7.31 -8.78 -6.22
C ARG A 128 6.56 -7.56 -6.75
N MET A 129 5.24 -7.55 -6.57
CA MET A 129 4.38 -6.49 -7.08
C MET A 129 4.64 -5.14 -6.42
N ARG A 130 5.15 -5.13 -5.19
CA ARG A 130 5.54 -3.90 -4.51
C ARG A 130 6.69 -3.17 -5.21
N PHE A 131 7.73 -3.88 -5.64
CA PHE A 131 8.81 -3.27 -6.41
C PHE A 131 8.34 -2.83 -7.79
N VAL A 132 7.47 -3.61 -8.44
CA VAL A 132 6.84 -3.21 -9.70
C VAL A 132 6.01 -1.93 -9.53
N LEU A 133 5.28 -1.78 -8.43
CA LEU A 133 4.54 -0.56 -8.11
C LEU A 133 5.47 0.63 -7.93
N PHE A 134 6.54 0.48 -7.14
CA PHE A 134 7.55 1.52 -6.93
C PHE A 134 8.16 2.00 -8.25
N ASP A 135 8.64 1.08 -9.09
CA ASP A 135 9.21 1.41 -10.39
C ASP A 135 8.16 2.05 -11.34
N SER A 136 6.90 1.58 -11.29
CA SER A 136 5.79 2.13 -12.09
C SER A 136 5.43 3.56 -11.71
N VAL A 137 5.52 3.90 -10.43
CA VAL A 137 5.28 5.27 -9.95
C VAL A 137 6.43 6.16 -10.41
N ILE A 138 7.69 5.78 -10.22
CA ILE A 138 8.84 6.59 -10.64
C ILE A 138 8.85 6.79 -12.16
N ALA A 139 8.66 5.72 -12.94
CA ALA A 139 8.68 5.78 -14.41
C ALA A 139 7.40 6.41 -15.01
N LYS A 140 6.36 6.66 -14.21
CA LYS A 140 5.02 7.09 -14.65
C LYS A 140 4.38 6.16 -15.70
N LYS A 141 4.90 4.92 -15.83
CA LYS A 141 4.46 3.88 -16.77
C LYS A 141 4.52 2.52 -16.10
N CYS A 142 3.53 1.67 -16.38
CA CYS A 142 3.49 0.31 -15.83
C CYS A 142 3.90 -0.70 -16.89
N GLU A 143 5.17 -1.14 -16.86
CA GLU A 143 5.75 -2.18 -17.73
C GLU A 143 6.02 -3.46 -16.93
N LEU A 144 4.95 -4.21 -16.64
CA LEU A 144 4.96 -5.38 -15.75
C LEU A 144 6.09 -6.39 -16.08
N GLY A 145 6.23 -6.76 -17.36
CA GLY A 145 7.16 -7.83 -17.76
C GLY A 145 8.64 -7.48 -17.55
N ARG A 146 9.04 -6.22 -17.79
CA ARG A 146 10.41 -5.74 -17.58
C ARG A 146 10.72 -5.60 -16.09
N MET A 147 9.89 -4.86 -15.38
CA MET A 147 10.05 -4.57 -13.95
C MET A 147 10.03 -5.85 -13.11
N TRP A 148 9.20 -6.83 -13.48
CA TRP A 148 9.16 -8.15 -12.84
C TRP A 148 10.50 -8.91 -12.94
N ARG A 149 11.22 -8.81 -14.06
CA ARG A 149 12.48 -9.51 -14.26
C ARG A 149 13.66 -8.82 -13.58
N GLU A 150 13.70 -7.49 -13.62
CA GLU A 150 14.82 -6.68 -13.11
C GLU A 150 14.95 -6.75 -11.59
N ARG A 151 13.84 -6.89 -10.85
CA ARG A 151 13.80 -6.79 -9.37
C ARG A 151 13.73 -8.13 -8.63
N ARG A 152 14.30 -9.21 -9.21
CA ARG A 152 14.23 -10.54 -8.57
C ARG A 152 14.93 -10.60 -7.22
N GLY A 153 16.15 -10.10 -7.12
CA GLY A 153 16.98 -10.15 -5.92
C GLY A 153 16.37 -9.39 -4.74
N PRO A 154 16.14 -8.07 -4.85
CA PRO A 154 15.55 -7.28 -3.78
C PRO A 154 14.17 -7.79 -3.34
N ALA A 155 13.33 -8.22 -4.28
CA ALA A 155 12.01 -8.74 -3.97
C ALA A 155 12.04 -10.04 -3.16
N PHE A 156 13.01 -10.93 -3.42
CA PHE A 156 13.20 -12.15 -2.65
C PHE A 156 13.69 -11.85 -1.23
N GLN A 157 14.62 -10.90 -1.07
CA GLN A 157 15.07 -10.47 0.26
C GLN A 157 13.93 -9.82 1.06
N TYR A 158 13.08 -9.03 0.40
CA TYR A 158 11.90 -8.46 1.03
C TYR A 158 10.86 -9.53 1.41
N PHE A 159 10.69 -10.57 0.60
CA PHE A 159 9.86 -11.73 0.91
C PHE A 159 10.33 -12.44 2.18
N ILE A 160 11.64 -12.71 2.30
CA ILE A 160 12.20 -13.30 3.54
C ILE A 160 11.94 -12.39 4.74
N TRP A 161 12.15 -11.08 4.59
CA TRP A 161 11.86 -10.11 5.64
C TRP A 161 10.38 -10.18 6.07
N GLN A 162 9.44 -10.23 5.13
CA GLN A 162 8.02 -10.32 5.45
C GLN A 162 7.67 -11.58 6.24
N ILE A 163 8.23 -12.73 5.87
CA ILE A 163 8.03 -13.99 6.60
C ILE A 163 8.60 -13.90 8.00
N LEU A 164 9.85 -13.43 8.14
CA LEU A 164 10.49 -13.29 9.46
C LEU A 164 9.71 -12.32 10.35
N PHE A 165 9.29 -11.20 9.80
CA PHE A 165 8.50 -10.21 10.53
C PHE A 165 7.14 -10.77 10.96
N PHE A 166 6.47 -11.52 10.10
CA PHE A 166 5.20 -12.18 10.41
C PHE A 166 5.37 -13.21 11.53
N LEU A 167 6.39 -14.07 11.44
CA LEU A 167 6.71 -15.04 12.47
C LEU A 167 7.06 -14.35 13.80
N ALA A 168 7.84 -13.28 13.77
CA ALA A 168 8.17 -12.49 14.97
C ALA A 168 6.92 -11.86 15.59
N THR A 169 6.00 -11.36 14.77
CA THR A 169 4.74 -10.77 15.24
C THR A 169 3.84 -11.83 15.88
N ILE A 170 3.71 -13.03 15.28
CA ILE A 170 2.97 -14.14 15.85
C ILE A 170 3.61 -14.60 17.15
N ALA A 171 4.92 -14.83 17.16
CA ALA A 171 5.64 -15.25 18.35
C ALA A 171 5.50 -14.24 19.49
N GLY A 172 5.66 -12.95 19.21
CA GLY A 172 5.43 -11.88 20.17
C GLY A 172 4.00 -11.84 20.71
N THR A 173 3.01 -12.01 19.83
CA THR A 173 1.60 -12.11 20.25
C THR A 173 1.34 -13.35 21.10
N ALA A 174 1.90 -14.50 20.71
CA ALA A 174 1.78 -15.74 21.48
C ALA A 174 2.40 -15.62 22.88
N VAL A 175 3.54 -14.97 23.01
CA VAL A 175 4.17 -14.71 24.31
C VAL A 175 3.33 -13.72 25.13
N LEU A 176 2.89 -12.63 24.53
CA LEU A 176 2.07 -11.60 25.19
C LEU A 176 0.76 -12.15 25.76
N LEU A 177 0.10 -13.05 25.05
CA LEU A 177 -1.16 -13.67 25.47
C LEU A 177 -0.93 -14.93 26.27
N GLY A 178 0.02 -15.77 25.86
CA GLY A 178 0.28 -17.08 26.43
C GLY A 178 0.85 -17.02 27.84
N VAL A 179 1.79 -16.12 28.12
CA VAL A 179 2.40 -16.02 29.46
C VAL A 179 1.37 -15.60 30.53
N PRO A 180 0.54 -14.53 30.34
CA PRO A 180 -0.50 -14.21 31.31
C PRO A 180 -1.61 -15.25 31.39
N ALA A 181 -1.98 -15.89 30.27
CA ALA A 181 -2.96 -16.97 30.27
C ALA A 181 -2.46 -18.18 31.07
N LEU A 182 -1.20 -18.57 30.90
CA LEU A 182 -0.57 -19.64 31.67
C LEU A 182 -0.51 -19.30 33.18
N ALA A 183 -0.13 -18.04 33.50
CA ALA A 183 -0.13 -17.59 34.89
C ALA A 183 -1.53 -17.63 35.52
N ALA A 184 -2.56 -17.15 34.81
CA ALA A 184 -3.95 -17.21 35.25
C ALA A 184 -4.44 -18.70 35.45
N PHE A 185 -3.98 -19.58 34.57
CA PHE A 185 -4.27 -21.02 34.68
C PHE A 185 -3.62 -21.64 35.93
N LEU A 186 -2.32 -21.39 36.12
CA LEU A 186 -1.58 -21.90 37.29
C LEU A 186 -2.09 -21.34 38.61
N LEU A 187 -2.59 -20.10 38.64
CA LEU A 187 -3.20 -19.46 39.80
C LEU A 187 -4.64 -19.93 40.05
N GLY A 188 -5.18 -20.81 39.20
CA GLY A 188 -6.53 -21.35 39.37
C GLY A 188 -7.66 -20.34 39.06
N TRP A 189 -7.39 -19.23 38.38
CA TRP A 189 -8.41 -18.24 38.07
C TRP A 189 -9.51 -18.76 37.14
N PHE A 190 -9.18 -19.73 36.29
CA PHE A 190 -10.13 -20.36 35.38
C PHE A 190 -10.97 -21.45 36.05
N THR A 191 -10.51 -22.02 37.19
CA THR A 191 -11.27 -23.05 37.93
C THR A 191 -12.38 -22.46 38.76
N ALA A 192 -12.18 -21.22 39.27
CA ALA A 192 -13.19 -20.52 40.07
C ALA A 192 -13.36 -19.05 39.58
N PRO A 193 -13.85 -18.83 38.34
CA PRO A 193 -13.84 -17.51 37.71
C PRO A 193 -14.66 -16.48 38.49
N ARG A 194 -15.73 -16.89 39.18
CA ARG A 194 -16.55 -15.97 39.97
C ARG A 194 -15.83 -15.37 41.18
N GLN A 195 -14.84 -16.08 41.73
CA GLN A 195 -14.05 -15.59 42.85
C GLN A 195 -12.92 -14.67 42.40
N HIS A 196 -12.47 -14.79 41.14
CA HIS A 196 -11.36 -14.04 40.56
C HIS A 196 -11.77 -13.08 39.44
N LEU A 197 -13.05 -12.62 39.45
CA LEU A 197 -13.56 -11.73 38.40
C LEU A 197 -12.77 -10.42 38.30
N ALA A 198 -12.43 -9.79 39.42
CA ALA A 198 -11.70 -8.52 39.42
C ALA A 198 -10.29 -8.65 38.80
N PRO A 199 -9.42 -9.59 39.22
CA PRO A 199 -8.12 -9.76 38.59
C PRO A 199 -8.22 -10.21 37.12
N LEU A 200 -9.21 -11.04 36.74
CA LEU A 200 -9.42 -11.45 35.34
C LEU A 200 -9.79 -10.25 34.45
N ILE A 201 -10.72 -9.40 34.89
CA ILE A 201 -11.12 -8.22 34.15
C ILE A 201 -9.96 -7.24 34.03
N LEU A 202 -9.26 -6.97 35.14
CA LEU A 202 -8.13 -6.02 35.14
C LEU A 202 -7.00 -6.47 34.23
N THR A 203 -6.63 -7.76 34.31
CA THR A 203 -5.63 -8.36 33.42
C THR A 203 -6.09 -8.35 31.96
N GLY A 204 -7.36 -8.63 31.69
CA GLY A 204 -7.93 -8.56 30.35
C GLY A 204 -7.87 -7.15 29.76
N ILE A 205 -8.23 -6.13 30.52
CA ILE A 205 -8.12 -4.72 30.09
C ILE A 205 -6.66 -4.34 29.84
N PHE A 206 -5.76 -4.67 30.74
CA PHE A 206 -4.33 -4.41 30.58
C PHE A 206 -3.77 -5.08 29.31
N LEU A 207 -4.05 -6.37 29.12
CA LEU A 207 -3.65 -7.13 27.94
C LEU A 207 -4.21 -6.54 26.66
N PHE A 208 -5.45 -6.06 26.66
CA PHE A 208 -6.04 -5.40 25.51
C PHE A 208 -5.22 -4.17 25.07
N PHE A 209 -4.85 -3.30 26.02
CA PHE A 209 -4.05 -2.10 25.68
C PHE A 209 -2.63 -2.47 25.23
N VAL A 210 -1.99 -3.44 25.89
CA VAL A 210 -0.65 -3.93 25.50
C VAL A 210 -0.69 -4.56 24.09
N LEU A 211 -1.70 -5.36 23.80
CA LEU A 211 -1.89 -5.97 22.49
C LEU A 211 -2.15 -4.91 21.42
N MET A 212 -2.99 -3.91 21.71
CA MET A 212 -3.23 -2.79 20.80
C MET A 212 -1.94 -2.02 20.50
N LEU A 213 -1.13 -1.74 21.51
CA LEU A 213 0.17 -1.08 21.33
C LEU A 213 1.14 -1.94 20.50
N TRP A 214 1.18 -3.25 20.75
CA TRP A 214 1.99 -4.20 19.98
C TRP A 214 1.59 -4.25 18.50
N LEU A 215 0.28 -4.33 18.22
CA LEU A 215 -0.23 -4.34 16.86
C LEU A 215 0.02 -2.99 16.16
N LEU A 216 -0.15 -1.87 16.87
CA LEU A 216 0.14 -0.54 16.36
C LEU A 216 1.63 -0.41 16.01
N LEU A 217 2.54 -0.84 16.88
CA LEU A 217 3.97 -0.83 16.62
C LEU A 217 4.33 -1.70 15.39
N SER A 218 3.76 -2.89 15.33
CA SER A 218 3.93 -3.80 14.18
C SER A 218 3.42 -3.17 12.88
N PHE A 219 2.29 -2.47 12.92
CA PHE A 219 1.73 -1.75 11.78
C PHE A 219 2.65 -0.60 11.34
N VAL A 220 3.18 0.20 12.26
CA VAL A 220 4.11 1.30 11.96
C VAL A 220 5.40 0.76 11.31
N ILE A 221 5.97 -0.33 11.83
CA ILE A 221 7.14 -0.99 11.25
C ILE A 221 6.84 -1.44 9.81
N GLN A 222 5.68 -2.03 9.56
CA GLN A 222 5.24 -2.44 8.21
C GLN A 222 5.14 -1.25 7.27
N VAL A 223 4.51 -0.14 7.71
CA VAL A 223 4.37 1.08 6.90
C VAL A 223 5.74 1.67 6.57
N PHE A 224 6.64 1.78 7.55
CA PHE A 224 7.98 2.35 7.35
C PHE A 224 8.86 1.45 6.47
N THR A 225 8.74 0.13 6.61
CA THR A 225 9.42 -0.80 5.71
C THR A 225 8.99 -0.57 4.26
N LYS A 226 7.70 -0.44 4.05
CA LYS A 226 7.06 -0.22 2.76
C LYS A 226 7.50 1.09 2.10
N ASP A 227 7.50 2.18 2.88
CA ASP A 227 7.65 3.54 2.36
C ASP A 227 9.12 3.96 2.23
N PHE A 228 10.01 3.43 3.07
CA PHE A 228 11.39 3.90 3.16
C PHE A 228 12.43 2.81 2.91
N VAL A 229 12.20 1.58 3.36
CA VAL A 229 13.17 0.49 3.15
C VAL A 229 13.08 -0.05 1.73
N VAL A 230 11.88 -0.26 1.19
CA VAL A 230 11.67 -0.74 -0.18
C VAL A 230 12.36 0.16 -1.24
N PRO A 231 12.26 1.50 -1.21
CA PRO A 231 13.01 2.36 -2.11
C PRO A 231 14.54 2.18 -2.03
N GLN A 232 15.09 2.04 -0.82
CA GLN A 232 16.54 1.79 -0.64
C GLN A 232 16.94 0.44 -1.24
N MET A 233 16.17 -0.62 -0.97
CA MET A 233 16.40 -1.94 -1.55
C MET A 233 16.31 -1.92 -3.08
N ALA A 234 15.35 -1.17 -3.62
CA ALA A 234 15.16 -1.06 -5.06
C ALA A 234 16.32 -0.35 -5.76
N LEU A 235 16.86 0.70 -5.19
CA LEU A 235 17.91 1.52 -5.81
C LEU A 235 19.31 0.95 -5.63
N GLU A 236 19.60 0.36 -4.47
CA GLU A 236 20.95 -0.09 -4.12
C GLU A 236 21.10 -1.61 -3.97
N ASN A 237 20.05 -2.40 -4.20
CA ASN A 237 20.02 -3.84 -4.00
C ASN A 237 20.42 -4.28 -2.58
N LEU A 238 20.08 -3.47 -1.57
CA LEU A 238 20.38 -3.73 -0.16
C LEU A 238 19.45 -4.80 0.42
N SER A 239 19.90 -5.44 1.52
CA SER A 239 19.02 -6.25 2.34
C SER A 239 18.04 -5.37 3.15
N ALA A 240 16.91 -5.93 3.54
CA ALA A 240 15.93 -5.21 4.36
C ALA A 240 16.51 -4.77 5.72
N PHE A 241 17.37 -5.58 6.33
CA PHE A 241 18.04 -5.24 7.58
C PHE A 241 18.98 -4.05 7.44
N GLU A 242 19.75 -3.99 6.35
CA GLU A 242 20.62 -2.86 6.06
C GLU A 242 19.83 -1.59 5.80
N GLY A 243 18.73 -1.70 5.04
CA GLY A 243 17.80 -0.60 4.82
C GLY A 243 17.20 -0.07 6.13
N TRP A 244 16.83 -0.96 7.06
CA TRP A 244 16.37 -0.59 8.39
C TRP A 244 17.46 0.06 9.24
N ARG A 245 18.70 -0.44 9.20
CA ARG A 245 19.83 0.16 9.92
C ARG A 245 20.08 1.60 9.49
N ARG A 246 20.04 1.88 8.20
CA ARG A 246 20.16 3.24 7.64
C ARG A 246 18.98 4.11 8.00
N LEU A 247 17.78 3.59 7.83
CA LEU A 247 16.53 4.31 8.18
C LEU A 247 16.53 4.69 9.66
N TRP A 248 17.00 3.82 10.54
CA TRP A 248 17.05 4.08 11.98
C TRP A 248 17.91 5.30 12.33
N VAL A 249 19.06 5.47 11.69
CA VAL A 249 19.92 6.65 11.87
C VAL A 249 19.18 7.91 11.41
N MET A 250 18.53 7.88 10.24
CA MET A 250 17.73 9.01 9.73
C MET A 250 16.53 9.32 10.65
N LEU A 251 15.88 8.29 11.18
CA LEU A 251 14.75 8.44 12.10
C LEU A 251 15.18 9.10 13.42
N GLN A 252 16.36 8.75 13.94
CA GLN A 252 16.89 9.35 15.15
C GLN A 252 17.25 10.83 14.97
N SER A 253 17.73 11.22 13.79
CA SER A 253 18.09 12.62 13.50
C SER A 253 16.86 13.52 13.30
N GLU A 254 15.76 12.99 12.73
CA GLU A 254 14.57 13.78 12.37
C GLU A 254 13.26 13.19 12.87
N LYS A 255 13.17 12.80 14.15
CA LYS A 255 11.98 12.16 14.75
C LYS A 255 10.69 12.90 14.48
N GLY A 256 10.70 14.24 14.59
CA GLY A 256 9.52 15.09 14.37
C GLY A 256 9.01 15.02 12.93
N SER A 257 9.90 15.01 11.95
CA SER A 257 9.54 14.95 10.52
C SER A 257 8.89 13.62 10.17
N TYR A 258 9.44 12.49 10.66
CA TYR A 258 8.87 11.16 10.42
C TYR A 258 7.56 10.94 11.18
N ALA A 259 7.43 11.48 12.40
CA ALA A 259 6.18 11.47 13.13
C ALA A 259 5.10 12.30 12.41
N GLY A 260 5.47 13.48 11.91
CA GLY A 260 4.60 14.34 11.09
C GLY A 260 4.17 13.65 9.79
N TYR A 261 5.10 12.93 9.13
CA TYR A 261 4.78 12.10 7.96
C TYR A 261 3.75 11.01 8.29
N GLY A 262 3.97 10.27 9.37
CA GLY A 262 3.06 9.21 9.81
C GLY A 262 1.66 9.74 10.14
N GLY A 263 1.58 10.85 10.89
CA GLY A 263 0.33 11.51 11.23
C GLY A 263 -0.41 12.03 10.01
N MET A 264 0.30 12.71 9.08
CA MET A 264 -0.29 13.20 7.83
C MET A 264 -0.78 12.04 6.96
N LYS A 265 0.04 10.98 6.82
CA LYS A 265 -0.36 9.78 6.06
C LYS A 265 -1.61 9.13 6.64
N PHE A 266 -1.73 9.07 7.96
CA PHE A 266 -2.91 8.53 8.64
C PHE A 266 -4.17 9.36 8.35
N ILE A 267 -4.09 10.69 8.44
CA ILE A 267 -5.20 11.60 8.12
C ILE A 267 -5.61 11.43 6.65
N LEU A 268 -4.63 11.40 5.74
CA LEU A 268 -4.87 11.20 4.31
C LEU A 268 -5.49 9.83 4.02
N ALA A 269 -5.08 8.78 4.75
CA ALA A 269 -5.64 7.45 4.61
C ALA A 269 -7.12 7.41 5.01
N ILE A 270 -7.49 8.09 6.10
CA ILE A 270 -8.90 8.23 6.51
C ILE A 270 -9.69 9.00 5.43
N GLY A 271 -9.17 10.13 4.95
CA GLY A 271 -9.82 10.91 3.91
C GLY A 271 -9.99 10.11 2.61
N ALA A 272 -8.97 9.37 2.20
CA ALA A 272 -9.02 8.50 1.03
C ALA A 272 -10.01 7.34 1.21
N ALA A 273 -10.06 6.73 2.41
CA ALA A 273 -11.00 5.67 2.74
C ALA A 273 -12.46 6.14 2.61
N VAL A 274 -12.76 7.30 3.18
CA VAL A 274 -14.08 7.91 3.10
C VAL A 274 -14.41 8.26 1.64
N GLY A 275 -13.50 8.93 0.93
CA GLY A 275 -13.72 9.34 -0.46
C GLY A 275 -13.94 8.15 -1.39
N VAL A 276 -13.05 7.16 -1.36
CA VAL A 276 -13.18 5.93 -2.17
C VAL A 276 -14.42 5.15 -1.74
N GLY A 277 -14.71 5.06 -0.43
CA GLY A 277 -15.87 4.38 0.11
C GLY A 277 -17.20 4.95 -0.42
N ILE A 278 -17.33 6.29 -0.44
CA ILE A 278 -18.53 6.97 -0.97
C ILE A 278 -18.68 6.68 -2.47
N VAL A 279 -17.62 6.84 -3.26
CA VAL A 279 -17.66 6.59 -4.71
C VAL A 279 -17.95 5.12 -4.99
N ALA A 280 -17.32 4.20 -4.25
CA ALA A 280 -17.56 2.77 -4.36
C ALA A 280 -19.03 2.42 -4.04
N LEU A 281 -19.60 2.99 -2.97
CA LEU A 281 -20.99 2.80 -2.60
C LEU A 281 -21.93 3.23 -3.72
N ILE A 282 -21.71 4.43 -4.30
CA ILE A 282 -22.53 4.93 -5.42
C ILE A 282 -22.49 3.96 -6.60
N ILE A 283 -21.29 3.47 -6.96
CA ILE A 283 -21.15 2.54 -8.09
C ILE A 283 -21.75 1.18 -7.78
N ILE A 284 -21.60 0.67 -6.55
CA ILE A 284 -22.25 -0.59 -6.14
C ILE A 284 -23.77 -0.47 -6.26
N VAL A 285 -24.36 0.62 -5.77
CA VAL A 285 -25.80 0.86 -5.88
C VAL A 285 -26.23 0.98 -7.34
N LEU A 286 -25.45 1.71 -8.16
CA LEU A 286 -25.73 1.87 -9.59
C LEU A 286 -25.70 0.53 -10.35
N LEU A 287 -24.78 -0.36 -9.97
CA LEU A 287 -24.70 -1.72 -10.55
C LEU A 287 -25.78 -2.65 -9.98
N LEU A 288 -26.11 -2.52 -8.70
CA LEU A 288 -27.09 -3.36 -8.02
C LEU A 288 -28.51 -3.18 -8.60
N ILE A 289 -28.89 -1.96 -8.99
CA ILE A 289 -30.22 -1.66 -9.55
C ILE A 289 -30.50 -2.51 -10.81
N PRO A 290 -29.68 -2.48 -11.88
CA PRO A 290 -29.97 -3.27 -13.08
C PRO A 290 -29.76 -4.77 -12.86
N PHE A 291 -28.66 -5.18 -12.23
CA PHE A 291 -28.37 -6.61 -12.00
C PHE A 291 -29.30 -7.23 -10.97
N GLY A 292 -29.64 -6.51 -9.90
CA GLY A 292 -30.63 -6.95 -8.91
C GLY A 292 -32.04 -7.03 -9.49
N GLY A 293 -32.42 -6.04 -10.32
CA GLY A 293 -33.68 -6.04 -11.05
C GLY A 293 -33.82 -7.24 -12.00
N ILE A 294 -32.80 -7.50 -12.81
CA ILE A 294 -32.74 -8.66 -13.70
C ILE A 294 -32.83 -9.98 -12.89
N GLY A 295 -32.07 -10.06 -11.78
CA GLY A 295 -32.11 -11.20 -10.89
C GLY A 295 -33.45 -11.44 -10.25
N ALA A 296 -34.14 -10.40 -9.78
CA ALA A 296 -35.49 -10.46 -9.23
C ALA A 296 -36.50 -10.94 -10.27
N ILE A 297 -36.48 -10.37 -11.49
CA ILE A 297 -37.33 -10.79 -12.61
C ILE A 297 -37.08 -12.26 -12.96
N ALA A 298 -35.82 -12.69 -13.03
CA ALA A 298 -35.45 -14.08 -13.32
C ALA A 298 -36.00 -15.05 -12.26
N VAL A 299 -35.92 -14.68 -10.97
CA VAL A 299 -36.49 -15.49 -9.88
C VAL A 299 -38.02 -15.56 -9.94
N ILE A 300 -38.67 -14.43 -10.18
CA ILE A 300 -40.14 -14.36 -10.28
C ILE A 300 -40.66 -15.17 -11.51
N ALA A 301 -40.03 -14.94 -12.68
CA ALA A 301 -40.39 -15.66 -13.91
C ALA A 301 -40.10 -17.16 -13.78
N GLY A 302 -38.97 -17.54 -13.15
CA GLY A 302 -38.64 -18.93 -12.89
C GLY A 302 -39.69 -19.62 -12.00
N LYS A 303 -40.13 -18.98 -10.93
CA LYS A 303 -41.19 -19.48 -10.05
C LYS A 303 -42.52 -19.63 -10.83
N ALA A 304 -42.87 -18.64 -11.64
CA ALA A 304 -44.07 -18.67 -12.48
C ALA A 304 -44.02 -19.80 -13.52
N ALA A 305 -42.83 -20.12 -14.04
CA ALA A 305 -42.62 -21.26 -14.97
C ALA A 305 -42.49 -22.62 -14.27
N GLY A 306 -42.67 -22.69 -12.95
CA GLY A 306 -42.61 -23.94 -12.19
C GLY A 306 -41.20 -24.43 -11.87
N PHE A 307 -40.17 -23.58 -12.05
CA PHE A 307 -38.80 -23.94 -11.65
C PHE A 307 -38.71 -24.05 -10.13
N THR A 308 -38.22 -25.19 -9.65
CA THR A 308 -37.92 -25.44 -8.26
C THR A 308 -36.44 -25.20 -7.99
N TRP A 309 -36.12 -24.90 -6.73
CA TRP A 309 -34.72 -24.81 -6.28
C TRP A 309 -34.10 -26.22 -6.31
N ASN A 310 -33.40 -26.53 -7.38
CA ASN A 310 -32.63 -27.75 -7.55
C ASN A 310 -31.13 -27.40 -7.68
N VAL A 311 -30.28 -28.42 -7.75
CA VAL A 311 -28.82 -28.23 -7.86
C VAL A 311 -28.46 -27.36 -9.07
N PHE A 312 -29.17 -27.50 -10.20
CA PHE A 312 -28.90 -26.70 -11.40
C PHE A 312 -29.22 -25.22 -11.20
N THR A 313 -30.42 -24.90 -10.67
CA THR A 313 -30.81 -23.49 -10.43
C THR A 313 -29.97 -22.81 -9.38
N ILE A 314 -29.55 -23.53 -8.31
CA ILE A 314 -28.64 -23.04 -7.29
C ILE A 314 -27.29 -22.77 -7.92
N THR A 315 -26.73 -23.69 -8.71
CA THR A 315 -25.43 -23.51 -9.37
C THR A 315 -25.46 -22.33 -10.32
N ALA A 316 -26.52 -22.17 -11.12
CA ALA A 316 -26.66 -21.01 -11.99
C ALA A 316 -26.75 -19.69 -11.24
N ALA A 317 -27.44 -19.63 -10.11
CA ALA A 317 -27.50 -18.46 -9.23
C ALA A 317 -26.12 -18.12 -8.62
N ILE A 318 -25.36 -19.14 -8.17
CA ILE A 318 -24.01 -18.97 -7.64
C ILE A 318 -23.06 -18.42 -8.72
N VAL A 319 -23.12 -18.98 -9.94
CA VAL A 319 -22.27 -18.52 -11.06
C VAL A 319 -22.62 -17.06 -11.43
N ALA A 320 -23.91 -16.74 -11.59
CA ALA A 320 -24.34 -15.37 -11.88
C ALA A 320 -23.94 -14.38 -10.78
N GLY A 321 -24.14 -14.75 -9.52
CA GLY A 321 -23.71 -13.96 -8.36
C GLY A 321 -22.19 -13.76 -8.30
N SER A 322 -21.41 -14.80 -8.62
CA SER A 322 -19.95 -14.72 -8.68
C SER A 322 -19.47 -13.77 -9.78
N ILE A 323 -20.08 -13.81 -10.96
CA ILE A 323 -19.77 -12.88 -12.06
C ILE A 323 -20.10 -11.44 -11.64
N PHE A 324 -21.24 -11.21 -11.02
CA PHE A 324 -21.62 -9.90 -10.51
C PHE A 324 -20.59 -9.38 -9.47
N LEU A 325 -20.21 -10.21 -8.51
CA LEU A 325 -19.19 -9.86 -7.51
C LEU A 325 -17.84 -9.54 -8.15
N LEU A 326 -17.43 -10.25 -9.20
CA LEU A 326 -16.20 -9.95 -9.95
C LEU A 326 -16.29 -8.59 -10.65
N ILE A 327 -17.42 -8.23 -11.23
CA ILE A 327 -17.64 -6.93 -11.87
C ILE A 327 -17.55 -5.82 -10.83
N VAL A 328 -18.21 -5.96 -9.68
CA VAL A 328 -18.16 -5.01 -8.58
C VAL A 328 -16.72 -4.86 -8.05
N PHE A 329 -16.04 -5.98 -7.81
CA PHE A 329 -14.67 -5.98 -7.34
C PHE A 329 -13.72 -5.28 -8.33
N TYR A 330 -13.88 -5.52 -9.62
CA TYR A 330 -13.11 -4.85 -10.67
C TYR A 330 -13.37 -3.33 -10.69
N ALA A 331 -14.64 -2.93 -10.62
CA ALA A 331 -15.01 -1.51 -10.59
C ALA A 331 -14.42 -0.80 -9.36
N VAL A 332 -14.53 -1.39 -8.16
CA VAL A 332 -13.94 -0.85 -6.93
C VAL A 332 -12.41 -0.78 -7.03
N SER A 333 -11.77 -1.79 -7.63
CA SER A 333 -10.32 -1.79 -7.86
C SER A 333 -9.88 -0.62 -8.74
N LEU A 334 -10.64 -0.31 -9.81
CA LEU A 334 -10.35 0.84 -10.67
C LEU A 334 -10.50 2.18 -9.93
N ILE A 335 -11.54 2.34 -9.11
CA ILE A 335 -11.76 3.56 -8.32
C ILE A 335 -10.59 3.79 -7.35
N SER A 336 -9.99 2.72 -6.85
CA SER A 336 -8.87 2.80 -5.89
C SER A 336 -7.53 3.19 -6.54
N VAL A 337 -7.40 3.16 -7.88
CA VAL A 337 -6.13 3.44 -8.59
C VAL A 337 -5.51 4.79 -8.23
N PRO A 338 -6.24 5.90 -8.15
CA PRO A 338 -5.67 7.18 -7.74
C PRO A 338 -5.00 7.11 -6.36
N VAL A 339 -5.62 6.41 -5.42
CA VAL A 339 -5.09 6.23 -4.06
C VAL A 339 -3.85 5.32 -4.07
N ILE A 340 -3.88 4.23 -4.86
CA ILE A 340 -2.78 3.29 -5.05
C ILE A 340 -1.52 3.99 -5.60
N VAL A 341 -1.67 5.00 -6.44
CA VAL A 341 -0.55 5.78 -6.99
C VAL A 341 -0.14 6.91 -6.06
N PHE A 342 -1.11 7.59 -5.44
CA PHE A 342 -0.87 8.75 -4.59
C PHE A 342 -0.02 8.44 -3.36
N PHE A 343 -0.33 7.37 -2.61
CA PHE A 343 0.41 7.06 -1.38
C PHE A 343 1.88 6.69 -1.61
N PRO A 344 2.23 5.84 -2.58
CA PRO A 344 3.64 5.63 -2.93
C PRO A 344 4.32 6.90 -3.47
N ALA A 345 3.63 7.71 -4.29
CA ALA A 345 4.19 8.98 -4.74
C ALA A 345 4.48 9.92 -3.56
N TYR A 346 3.53 10.05 -2.62
CA TYR A 346 3.70 10.85 -1.41
C TYR A 346 4.91 10.40 -0.56
N SER A 347 5.06 9.08 -0.34
CA SER A 347 6.23 8.55 0.38
C SER A 347 7.55 8.80 -0.38
N ILE A 348 7.55 8.64 -1.70
CA ILE A 348 8.72 8.86 -2.56
C ILE A 348 9.15 10.34 -2.49
N TYR A 349 8.23 11.30 -2.62
CA TYR A 349 8.55 12.72 -2.55
C TYR A 349 9.07 13.12 -1.15
N PHE A 350 8.48 12.60 -0.08
CA PHE A 350 8.95 12.84 1.27
C PHE A 350 10.37 12.28 1.49
N PHE A 351 10.63 11.07 1.00
CA PHE A 351 11.90 10.40 1.18
C PHE A 351 13.00 10.95 0.26
N ALA A 352 12.65 11.42 -0.94
CA ALA A 352 13.60 12.05 -1.87
C ALA A 352 14.30 13.27 -1.27
N GLY A 353 13.61 14.04 -0.40
CA GLY A 353 14.23 15.15 0.34
C GLY A 353 15.32 14.74 1.33
N ARG A 354 15.44 13.44 1.66
CA ARG A 354 16.33 12.89 2.70
C ARG A 354 17.30 11.84 2.19
N TYR A 355 17.03 11.29 1.00
CA TYR A 355 17.79 10.21 0.42
C TYR A 355 18.32 10.60 -0.97
N PRO A 356 19.62 10.97 -1.08
CA PRO A 356 20.21 11.56 -2.29
C PRO A 356 20.07 10.67 -3.55
N ASN A 357 20.14 9.35 -3.40
CA ASN A 357 20.01 8.44 -4.54
C ASN A 357 18.60 8.45 -5.15
N LEU A 358 17.58 8.60 -4.33
CA LEU A 358 16.21 8.76 -4.78
C LEU A 358 15.99 10.17 -5.38
N ALA A 359 16.59 11.20 -4.76
CA ALA A 359 16.54 12.57 -5.27
C ALA A 359 17.08 12.67 -6.70
N ARG A 360 18.21 12.02 -7.01
CA ARG A 360 18.80 12.00 -8.36
C ARG A 360 17.88 11.36 -9.40
N VAL A 361 17.10 10.36 -9.01
CA VAL A 361 16.15 9.70 -9.91
C VAL A 361 14.91 10.56 -10.13
N MET A 362 14.41 11.23 -9.08
CA MET A 362 13.21 12.06 -9.14
C MET A 362 13.47 13.43 -9.78
N TYR A 363 14.66 13.98 -9.58
CA TYR A 363 15.09 15.30 -10.04
C TYR A 363 16.39 15.17 -10.84
N PRO A 364 16.34 14.59 -12.06
CA PRO A 364 17.55 14.48 -12.89
C PRO A 364 18.10 15.88 -13.19
N ALA A 365 19.42 16.03 -13.03
CA ALA A 365 20.09 17.29 -13.38
C ALA A 365 19.80 17.63 -14.84
N PRO A 366 19.60 18.91 -15.18
CA PRO A 366 19.46 19.32 -16.56
C PRO A 366 20.69 18.89 -17.35
N PRO A 367 20.52 18.47 -18.62
CA PRO A 367 21.67 18.11 -19.45
C PRO A 367 22.67 19.29 -19.47
N PRO A 368 23.98 19.02 -19.43
CA PRO A 368 24.98 20.07 -19.50
C PRO A 368 24.68 20.95 -20.72
N SER A 369 24.63 22.26 -20.50
CA SER A 369 24.43 23.23 -21.59
C SER A 369 25.43 22.91 -22.70
N PRO A 370 25.02 22.90 -23.98
CA PRO A 370 25.95 22.76 -25.08
C PRO A 370 27.10 23.72 -24.87
N VAL A 371 28.33 23.20 -24.78
CA VAL A 371 29.52 24.05 -24.74
C VAL A 371 29.48 24.82 -26.02
N LEU A 372 29.18 26.14 -25.93
CA LEU A 372 29.28 27.02 -27.06
C LEU A 372 30.68 26.86 -27.64
N PRO A 373 30.83 26.58 -28.94
CA PRO A 373 32.15 26.53 -29.55
C PRO A 373 32.88 27.83 -29.21
N PRO A 374 34.20 27.79 -28.95
CA PRO A 374 34.97 28.96 -28.65
C PRO A 374 34.72 30.00 -29.75
N PRO A 375 34.61 31.30 -29.39
CA PRO A 375 34.40 32.36 -30.39
C PRO A 375 35.45 32.25 -31.48
N ILE A 376 34.98 32.23 -32.73
CA ILE A 376 35.85 32.19 -33.90
C ILE A 376 36.79 33.37 -33.79
N PRO A 377 38.13 33.21 -33.84
CA PRO A 377 39.06 34.33 -33.76
C PRO A 377 38.72 35.34 -34.90
N PRO A 378 38.80 36.63 -34.61
CA PRO A 378 38.50 37.65 -35.62
C PRO A 378 39.34 37.40 -36.85
N THR A 379 38.71 37.42 -38.01
CA THR A 379 39.37 37.33 -39.33
C THR A 379 40.43 38.42 -39.38
N PRO A 380 41.69 38.13 -39.73
CA PRO A 380 42.70 39.16 -39.88
C PRO A 380 42.23 40.20 -40.92
N GLU A 381 42.29 41.50 -40.56
CA GLU A 381 41.99 42.60 -41.48
C GLU A 381 42.94 42.48 -42.68
N PRO A 382 42.43 42.71 -43.91
CA PRO A 382 43.28 42.74 -45.10
C PRO A 382 44.22 43.95 -44.98
N ILE A 383 45.52 43.67 -44.96
CA ILE A 383 46.59 44.70 -45.04
C ILE A 383 46.49 45.31 -46.45
N GLY A 384 45.99 46.52 -46.52
CA GLY A 384 45.95 47.34 -47.73
C GLY A 384 47.31 48.07 -48.01
#